data_2e4dd4ae76c3342f89501f99e9250e74
#
_entry.id   2e4dd4ae76c3342f89501f99e9250e74
#
_cell.length_a   1.000
_cell.length_b   1.000
_cell.length_c   1.000
_cell.angle_alpha   90.00
_cell.angle_beta   90.00
_cell.angle_gamma   90.00
#
_symmetry.space_group_name_H-M   'P 1'
#
loop_
_entity.id
_entity.type
_entity.pdbx_description
1 polymer ?
#
loop_
_entity_poly.entity_id
_entity_poly.type
_entity_poly.pdbx_seq_one_letter_code
_entity_poly.pdbx_strand_id
1 'polypeptide(L)'
;MSNRYVIEALLRPAVELNTAVVSGMAAYVCVQAPWAVALAPSVSYVTAAGFAALAVTRTHQGMKIIRYRRNLRRLPRYVMSTKQIPVSHRRLFLGRGFRWTQKHTQRLQDTLRPEVARYLQPNRFYLGARQLEMMTEHRLPWLGKLLSADTPLNPVRPLPPVGGNPALHGIEPDEKDVTLALGERVGHTVVYGTTRVGKTRLAELLVTQDIRRGEVTIVFDPKGDADLMKRVWAEAHRAGRGDKLYIFHLGWPEISAR
;
A
#
# COMPACT_ATOMS: atom_id res chain seq x y z
N MET A 1 -21.79 -15.75 -25.62
CA MET A 1 -20.91 -14.82 -26.36
C MET A 1 -19.80 -14.37 -25.43
N SER A 2 -18.61 -14.91 -25.61
CA SER A 2 -17.43 -14.54 -24.80
C SER A 2 -17.06 -13.10 -25.16
N ASN A 3 -17.28 -12.19 -24.23
CA ASN A 3 -16.94 -10.78 -24.38
C ASN A 3 -15.41 -10.67 -24.28
N ARG A 4 -14.71 -10.77 -25.41
CA ARG A 4 -13.25 -10.63 -25.54
C ARG A 4 -12.84 -9.17 -25.39
N TYR A 5 -13.16 -8.56 -24.24
CA TYR A 5 -12.52 -7.29 -23.90
C TYR A 5 -11.08 -7.55 -23.53
N VAL A 6 -10.22 -6.69 -24.03
CA VAL A 6 -8.79 -6.73 -23.76
C VAL A 6 -8.58 -6.62 -22.24
N ILE A 7 -8.07 -7.68 -21.62
CA ILE A 7 -7.63 -7.65 -20.21
C ILE A 7 -6.57 -6.55 -20.12
N GLU A 8 -6.67 -5.70 -19.11
CA GLU A 8 -5.68 -4.64 -18.94
C GLU A 8 -4.25 -5.22 -18.97
N ALA A 9 -3.33 -4.49 -19.61
CA ALA A 9 -1.94 -4.94 -19.79
C ALA A 9 -1.24 -5.37 -18.49
N LEU A 10 -1.68 -4.83 -17.34
CA LEU A 10 -1.13 -5.17 -16.03
C LEU A 10 -1.62 -6.52 -15.46
N LEU A 11 -2.70 -7.08 -15.99
CA LEU A 11 -3.25 -8.37 -15.54
C LEU A 11 -2.91 -9.53 -16.49
N ARG A 12 -2.28 -9.26 -17.63
CA ARG A 12 -1.78 -10.29 -18.55
C ARG A 12 -0.47 -10.93 -18.07
N PRO A 13 -0.07 -12.12 -18.57
CA PRO A 13 1.26 -12.68 -18.29
C PRO A 13 2.38 -11.68 -18.59
N ALA A 14 3.41 -11.64 -17.73
CA ALA A 14 4.54 -10.71 -17.85
C ALA A 14 5.52 -11.23 -18.94
N VAL A 15 5.09 -11.21 -20.20
CA VAL A 15 5.87 -11.68 -21.36
C VAL A 15 7.16 -10.89 -21.52
N GLU A 16 7.20 -9.67 -21.04
CA GLU A 16 8.38 -8.80 -21.02
C GLU A 16 9.58 -9.43 -20.32
N LEU A 17 9.35 -10.27 -19.30
CA LEU A 17 10.44 -10.96 -18.62
C LEU A 17 11.08 -12.02 -19.50
N ASN A 18 10.30 -12.73 -20.31
CA ASN A 18 10.86 -13.68 -21.28
C ASN A 18 11.71 -12.94 -22.30
N THR A 19 11.22 -11.82 -22.82
CA THR A 19 11.99 -10.97 -23.74
C THR A 19 13.25 -10.43 -23.07
N ALA A 20 13.21 -10.05 -21.79
CA ALA A 20 14.38 -9.60 -21.05
C ALA A 20 15.45 -10.69 -20.93
N VAL A 21 15.04 -11.94 -20.64
CA VAL A 21 15.97 -13.10 -20.58
C VAL A 21 16.61 -13.33 -21.94
N VAL A 22 15.83 -13.41 -23.02
CA VAL A 22 16.34 -13.63 -24.37
C VAL A 22 17.31 -12.51 -24.79
N SER A 23 16.93 -11.23 -24.54
CA SER A 23 17.82 -10.10 -24.84
C SER A 23 19.09 -10.12 -23.99
N GLY A 24 19.02 -10.51 -22.74
CA GLY A 24 20.18 -10.66 -21.85
C GLY A 24 21.13 -11.77 -22.35
N MET A 25 20.57 -12.91 -22.80
CA MET A 25 21.33 -13.98 -23.40
C MET A 25 22.01 -13.53 -24.72
N ALA A 26 21.28 -12.81 -25.58
CA ALA A 26 21.84 -12.27 -26.82
C ALA A 26 22.98 -11.27 -26.53
N ALA A 27 22.83 -10.39 -25.55
CA ALA A 27 23.90 -9.50 -25.11
C ALA A 27 25.15 -10.29 -24.65
N TYR A 28 24.91 -11.32 -23.82
CA TYR A 28 26.02 -12.21 -23.35
C TYR A 28 26.74 -12.89 -24.48
N VAL A 29 26.05 -13.47 -25.47
CA VAL A 29 26.64 -14.11 -26.64
C VAL A 29 27.45 -13.12 -27.46
N CYS A 30 26.92 -11.90 -27.70
CA CYS A 30 27.66 -10.87 -28.42
C CYS A 30 28.97 -10.46 -27.73
N VAL A 31 29.04 -10.53 -26.40
CA VAL A 31 30.26 -10.21 -25.64
C VAL A 31 31.24 -11.38 -25.64
N GLN A 32 30.77 -12.61 -25.38
CA GLN A 32 31.63 -13.77 -25.18
C GLN A 32 32.04 -14.47 -26.49
N ALA A 33 31.20 -14.41 -27.49
CA ALA A 33 31.39 -15.10 -28.74
C ALA A 33 31.05 -14.26 -29.98
N PRO A 34 31.78 -13.15 -30.25
CA PRO A 34 31.53 -12.28 -31.42
C PRO A 34 31.56 -13.06 -32.75
N TRP A 35 32.39 -14.07 -32.82
CA TRP A 35 32.53 -14.97 -33.98
C TRP A 35 31.25 -15.77 -34.26
N ALA A 36 30.48 -16.13 -33.24
CA ALA A 36 29.24 -16.90 -33.42
C ALA A 36 28.12 -16.07 -34.10
N VAL A 37 28.17 -14.76 -34.01
CA VAL A 37 27.22 -13.82 -34.65
C VAL A 37 27.82 -13.21 -35.93
N ALA A 38 29.01 -13.65 -36.37
CA ALA A 38 29.70 -13.19 -37.57
C ALA A 38 29.84 -11.65 -37.65
N LEU A 39 30.00 -10.97 -36.52
CA LEU A 39 30.18 -9.52 -36.44
C LEU A 39 31.63 -9.17 -36.09
N ALA A 40 32.08 -8.02 -36.59
CA ALA A 40 33.34 -7.43 -36.14
C ALA A 40 33.24 -7.12 -34.63
N PRO A 41 34.31 -7.28 -33.84
CA PRO A 41 34.25 -7.11 -32.38
C PRO A 41 33.66 -5.79 -31.91
N SER A 42 34.01 -4.70 -32.57
CA SER A 42 33.48 -3.37 -32.25
C SER A 42 31.94 -3.26 -32.43
N VAL A 43 31.44 -3.81 -33.53
CA VAL A 43 30.00 -3.88 -33.84
C VAL A 43 29.28 -4.79 -32.86
N SER A 44 29.92 -5.94 -32.52
CA SER A 44 29.36 -6.89 -31.56
C SER A 44 29.19 -6.28 -30.17
N TYR A 45 30.13 -5.47 -29.68
CA TYR A 45 29.98 -4.77 -28.40
C TYR A 45 28.89 -3.71 -28.41
N VAL A 46 28.73 -2.93 -29.50
CA VAL A 46 27.63 -1.96 -29.64
C VAL A 46 26.28 -2.69 -29.65
N THR A 47 26.20 -3.82 -30.37
CA THR A 47 24.98 -4.65 -30.40
C THR A 47 24.65 -5.22 -29.01
N ALA A 48 25.69 -5.72 -28.29
CA ALA A 48 25.54 -6.19 -26.93
C ALA A 48 24.98 -5.11 -25.98
N ALA A 49 25.49 -3.89 -26.09
CA ALA A 49 24.97 -2.76 -25.32
C ALA A 49 23.49 -2.46 -25.63
N GLY A 50 23.11 -2.54 -26.92
CA GLY A 50 21.70 -2.40 -27.33
C GLY A 50 20.79 -3.48 -26.72
N PHE A 51 21.22 -4.76 -26.78
CA PHE A 51 20.45 -5.84 -26.15
C PHE A 51 20.42 -5.74 -24.63
N ALA A 52 21.49 -5.31 -23.99
CA ALA A 52 21.52 -5.09 -22.55
C ALA A 52 20.54 -3.97 -22.13
N ALA A 53 20.52 -2.85 -22.85
CA ALA A 53 19.56 -1.79 -22.62
C ALA A 53 18.11 -2.26 -22.81
N LEU A 54 17.85 -3.07 -23.84
CA LEU A 54 16.55 -3.69 -24.07
C LEU A 54 16.17 -4.63 -22.93
N ALA A 55 17.08 -5.46 -22.46
CA ALA A 55 16.86 -6.38 -21.34
C ALA A 55 16.48 -5.61 -20.06
N VAL A 56 17.19 -4.53 -19.73
CA VAL A 56 16.91 -3.67 -18.58
C VAL A 56 15.50 -3.03 -18.67
N THR A 57 15.17 -2.46 -19.83
CA THR A 57 13.86 -1.81 -20.03
C THR A 57 12.72 -2.84 -19.93
N ARG A 58 12.87 -4.02 -20.53
CA ARG A 58 11.88 -5.11 -20.46
C ARG A 58 11.75 -5.67 -19.04
N THR A 59 12.85 -5.82 -18.32
CA THR A 59 12.82 -6.22 -16.90
C THR A 59 12.02 -5.22 -16.08
N HIS A 60 12.27 -3.92 -16.26
CA HIS A 60 11.52 -2.88 -15.54
C HIS A 60 10.02 -2.93 -15.83
N GLN A 61 9.63 -3.11 -17.10
CA GLN A 61 8.23 -3.25 -17.51
C GLN A 61 7.59 -4.50 -16.89
N GLY A 62 8.25 -5.66 -16.95
CA GLY A 62 7.76 -6.90 -16.36
C GLY A 62 7.63 -6.83 -14.83
N MET A 63 8.59 -6.20 -14.16
CA MET A 63 8.53 -5.98 -12.70
C MET A 63 7.38 -5.06 -12.29
N LYS A 64 7.00 -4.08 -13.12
CA LYS A 64 5.82 -3.25 -12.89
C LYS A 64 4.53 -4.10 -12.86
N ILE A 65 4.40 -5.04 -13.79
CA ILE A 65 3.27 -5.99 -13.84
C ILE A 65 3.23 -6.88 -12.59
N ILE A 66 4.38 -7.45 -12.20
CA ILE A 66 4.46 -8.31 -11.01
C ILE A 66 4.15 -7.53 -9.75
N ARG A 67 4.67 -6.30 -9.63
CA ARG A 67 4.39 -5.42 -8.47
C ARG A 67 2.91 -5.09 -8.38
N TYR A 68 2.26 -4.75 -9.49
CA TYR A 68 0.83 -4.47 -9.53
C TYR A 68 0.00 -5.67 -9.03
N ARG A 69 0.25 -6.88 -9.55
CA ARG A 69 -0.45 -8.09 -9.09
C ARG A 69 -0.20 -8.40 -7.62
N ARG A 70 1.03 -8.19 -7.17
CA ARG A 70 1.36 -8.36 -5.76
C ARG A 70 0.58 -7.38 -4.89
N ASN A 71 0.42 -6.13 -5.32
CA ASN A 71 -0.32 -5.11 -4.58
C ASN A 71 -1.82 -5.41 -4.53
N LEU A 72 -2.42 -5.91 -5.62
CA LEU A 72 -3.81 -6.36 -5.61
C LEU A 72 -4.07 -7.45 -4.56
N ARG A 73 -3.10 -8.34 -4.32
CA ARG A 73 -3.21 -9.45 -3.39
C ARG A 73 -2.77 -9.10 -1.98
N ARG A 74 -1.66 -8.36 -1.84
CA ARG A 74 -1.00 -8.12 -0.54
C ARG A 74 -1.29 -6.77 0.07
N LEU A 75 -1.97 -5.90 -0.63
CA LEU A 75 -2.24 -4.52 -0.28
C LEU A 75 -0.95 -3.72 0.02
N PRO A 76 -0.73 -2.59 -0.64
CA PRO A 76 0.39 -1.73 -0.30
C PRO A 76 0.22 -1.24 1.13
N ARG A 77 1.22 -1.51 1.99
CA ARG A 77 1.22 -1.00 3.35
C ARG A 77 1.76 0.43 3.34
N TYR A 78 0.90 1.36 3.70
CA TYR A 78 1.30 2.73 3.93
C TYR A 78 1.44 2.97 5.44
N VAL A 79 2.66 3.25 5.88
CA VAL A 79 2.96 3.60 7.27
C VAL A 79 3.67 4.94 7.26
N MET A 80 3.15 5.87 8.04
CA MET A 80 3.73 7.19 8.22
C MET A 80 3.93 7.46 9.70
N SER A 81 5.11 7.93 10.07
CA SER A 81 5.32 8.38 11.44
C SER A 81 4.64 9.73 11.66
N THR A 82 4.27 10.01 12.92
CA THR A 82 3.63 11.29 13.26
C THR A 82 4.45 12.51 12.91
N LYS A 83 5.79 12.39 12.92
CA LYS A 83 6.69 13.48 12.54
C LYS A 83 6.60 13.84 11.04
N GLN A 84 6.21 12.88 10.22
CA GLN A 84 6.10 13.05 8.76
C GLN A 84 4.75 13.62 8.32
N ILE A 85 3.78 13.75 9.23
CA ILE A 85 2.48 14.33 8.90
C ILE A 85 2.68 15.78 8.48
N PRO A 86 2.40 16.14 7.21
CA PRO A 86 2.55 17.51 6.74
C PRO A 86 1.50 18.40 7.38
N VAL A 87 1.91 19.59 7.82
CA VAL A 87 1.01 20.59 8.37
C VAL A 87 1.03 21.81 7.46
N SER A 88 -0.15 22.23 7.00
CA SER A 88 -0.32 23.36 6.11
C SER A 88 -1.44 24.27 6.61
N HIS A 89 -1.26 25.59 6.46
CA HIS A 89 -2.31 26.58 6.78
C HIS A 89 -3.38 26.72 5.69
N ARG A 90 -3.21 26.05 4.54
CA ARG A 90 -4.16 26.13 3.42
C ARG A 90 -4.80 24.79 3.07
N ARG A 91 -4.14 23.68 3.38
CA ARG A 91 -4.57 22.34 2.99
C ARG A 91 -4.51 21.37 4.16
N LEU A 92 -5.47 20.48 4.20
CA LEU A 92 -5.55 19.37 5.13
C LEU A 92 -5.10 18.10 4.42
N PHE A 93 -4.10 17.42 4.94
CA PHE A 93 -3.62 16.15 4.40
C PHE A 93 -4.54 15.01 4.83
N LEU A 94 -5.00 14.20 3.88
CA LEU A 94 -5.92 13.09 4.13
C LEU A 94 -5.24 11.71 4.06
N GLY A 95 -4.01 11.66 3.55
CA GLY A 95 -3.29 10.42 3.34
C GLY A 95 -2.83 10.26 1.89
N ARG A 96 -2.45 9.04 1.53
CA ARG A 96 -2.16 8.67 0.15
C ARG A 96 -3.37 8.05 -0.53
N GLY A 97 -3.53 8.34 -1.81
CA GLY A 97 -4.63 7.82 -2.60
C GLY A 97 -4.59 8.33 -4.03
N PHE A 98 -5.71 8.24 -4.70
CA PHE A 98 -5.83 8.64 -6.09
C PHE A 98 -7.24 9.16 -6.39
N ARG A 99 -7.37 9.96 -7.44
CA ARG A 99 -8.66 10.35 -7.95
C ARG A 99 -9.26 9.20 -8.74
N TRP A 100 -10.45 8.76 -8.35
CA TRP A 100 -11.17 7.72 -9.08
C TRP A 100 -11.56 8.20 -10.48
N THR A 101 -11.26 7.39 -11.49
CA THR A 101 -11.56 7.64 -12.89
C THR A 101 -12.11 6.37 -13.53
N GLN A 102 -12.63 6.45 -14.75
CA GLN A 102 -13.10 5.31 -15.51
C GLN A 102 -12.07 4.17 -15.60
N LYS A 103 -10.79 4.50 -15.70
CA LYS A 103 -9.68 3.53 -15.69
C LYS A 103 -9.71 2.65 -14.44
N HIS A 104 -9.99 3.21 -13.26
CA HIS A 104 -10.03 2.45 -12.00
C HIS A 104 -11.27 1.56 -11.92
N THR A 105 -12.39 2.05 -12.44
CA THR A 105 -13.60 1.23 -12.59
C THR A 105 -13.35 0.03 -13.51
N GLN A 106 -12.67 0.25 -14.64
CA GLN A 106 -12.29 -0.83 -15.56
C GLN A 106 -11.36 -1.82 -14.88
N ARG A 107 -10.32 -1.36 -14.18
CA ARG A 107 -9.39 -2.20 -13.43
C ARG A 107 -10.10 -3.04 -12.37
N LEU A 108 -11.06 -2.45 -11.66
CA LEU A 108 -11.85 -3.18 -10.67
C LEU A 108 -12.69 -4.26 -11.33
N GLN A 109 -13.37 -3.95 -12.45
CA GLN A 109 -14.13 -4.94 -13.22
C GLN A 109 -13.24 -6.06 -13.75
N ASP A 110 -12.04 -5.74 -14.21
CA ASP A 110 -11.08 -6.76 -14.66
C ASP A 110 -10.64 -7.69 -13.53
N THR A 111 -10.59 -7.23 -12.28
CA THR A 111 -10.30 -8.11 -11.14
C THR A 111 -11.39 -9.13 -10.84
N LEU A 112 -12.63 -8.90 -11.29
CA LEU A 112 -13.75 -9.83 -11.11
C LEU A 112 -13.78 -10.95 -12.15
N ARG A 113 -12.94 -10.89 -13.18
CA ARG A 113 -12.89 -11.91 -14.23
C ARG A 113 -12.30 -13.22 -13.72
N PRO A 114 -12.88 -14.37 -14.07
CA PRO A 114 -12.39 -15.68 -13.60
C PRO A 114 -10.95 -15.97 -14.03
N GLU A 115 -10.52 -15.46 -15.20
CA GLU A 115 -9.15 -15.61 -15.71
C GLU A 115 -8.10 -14.92 -14.83
N VAL A 116 -8.51 -13.87 -14.11
CA VAL A 116 -7.68 -13.07 -13.22
C VAL A 116 -7.67 -13.61 -11.79
N ALA A 117 -8.65 -14.41 -11.41
CA ALA A 117 -8.81 -14.97 -10.06
C ALA A 117 -7.51 -15.63 -9.54
N ARG A 118 -6.78 -16.33 -10.42
CA ARG A 118 -5.48 -16.95 -10.09
C ARG A 118 -4.41 -15.97 -9.60
N TYR A 119 -4.51 -14.69 -9.97
CA TYR A 119 -3.56 -13.65 -9.54
C TYR A 119 -3.97 -13.00 -8.21
N LEU A 120 -5.24 -13.08 -7.86
CA LEU A 120 -5.80 -12.51 -6.64
C LEU A 120 -5.78 -13.50 -5.48
N GLN A 121 -5.88 -14.79 -5.79
CA GLN A 121 -5.87 -15.83 -4.76
C GLN A 121 -4.51 -15.95 -4.07
N PRO A 122 -4.49 -16.24 -2.77
CA PRO A 122 -3.27 -16.53 -2.04
C PRO A 122 -2.53 -17.73 -2.66
N ASN A 123 -1.21 -17.66 -2.69
CA ASN A 123 -0.37 -18.76 -3.17
C ASN A 123 -0.51 -19.98 -2.23
N ARG A 124 -0.35 -21.19 -2.77
CA ARG A 124 -0.32 -22.46 -2.00
C ARG A 124 0.66 -22.42 -0.83
N PHE A 125 1.84 -21.80 -1.01
CA PHE A 125 2.80 -21.60 0.08
C PHE A 125 2.26 -20.75 1.22
N TYR A 126 1.48 -19.71 0.91
CA TYR A 126 0.83 -18.88 1.91
C TYR A 126 -0.23 -19.68 2.69
N LEU A 127 -1.06 -20.43 1.98
CA LEU A 127 -2.09 -21.27 2.61
C LEU A 127 -1.46 -22.36 3.50
N GLY A 128 -0.40 -23.03 3.01
CA GLY A 128 0.37 -24.00 3.81
C GLY A 128 1.00 -23.36 5.05
N ALA A 129 1.55 -22.15 4.94
CA ALA A 129 2.10 -21.44 6.09
C ALA A 129 1.02 -21.08 7.12
N ARG A 130 -0.19 -20.69 6.69
CA ARG A 130 -1.33 -20.43 7.61
C ARG A 130 -1.82 -21.72 8.27
N GLN A 131 -1.85 -22.85 7.55
CA GLN A 131 -2.18 -24.14 8.13
C GLN A 131 -1.12 -24.58 9.15
N LEU A 132 0.17 -24.46 8.84
CA LEU A 132 1.25 -24.74 9.76
C LEU A 132 1.17 -23.88 11.02
N GLU A 133 0.89 -22.59 10.88
CA GLU A 133 0.70 -21.67 12.00
C GLU A 133 -0.41 -22.18 12.94
N MET A 134 -1.58 -22.52 12.40
CA MET A 134 -2.69 -23.05 13.20
C MET A 134 -2.33 -24.38 13.88
N MET A 135 -1.63 -25.28 13.19
CA MET A 135 -1.24 -26.59 13.76
C MET A 135 -0.16 -26.47 14.85
N THR A 136 0.69 -25.46 14.74
CA THR A 136 1.86 -25.30 15.62
C THR A 136 1.67 -24.27 16.72
N GLU A 137 0.55 -23.56 16.73
CA GLU A 137 0.26 -22.46 17.67
C GLU A 137 0.50 -22.86 19.13
N HIS A 138 0.06 -24.06 19.52
CA HIS A 138 0.22 -24.59 20.88
C HIS A 138 1.53 -25.36 21.11
N ARG A 139 2.11 -25.96 20.06
CA ARG A 139 3.28 -26.85 20.21
C ARG A 139 4.61 -26.10 20.01
N LEU A 140 4.66 -25.14 19.08
CA LEU A 140 5.87 -24.42 18.69
C LEU A 140 5.58 -22.92 18.51
N PRO A 141 5.32 -22.18 19.61
CA PRO A 141 4.90 -20.78 19.54
C PRO A 141 5.92 -19.86 18.85
N TRP A 142 7.21 -20.22 18.88
CA TRP A 142 8.25 -19.46 18.17
C TRP A 142 8.09 -19.54 16.66
N LEU A 143 7.67 -20.69 16.12
CA LEU A 143 7.44 -20.90 14.69
C LEU A 143 6.20 -20.09 14.24
N GLY A 144 5.13 -20.10 15.03
CA GLY A 144 3.96 -19.25 14.81
C GLY A 144 4.34 -17.76 14.74
N LYS A 145 5.13 -17.28 15.70
CA LYS A 145 5.65 -15.90 15.70
C LYS A 145 6.49 -15.57 14.46
N LEU A 146 7.31 -16.50 14.00
CA LEU A 146 8.12 -16.31 12.78
C LEU A 146 7.24 -16.22 11.53
N LEU A 147 6.26 -17.12 11.38
CA LEU A 147 5.34 -17.14 10.24
C LEU A 147 4.38 -15.95 10.23
N SER A 148 3.96 -15.47 11.41
CA SER A 148 3.08 -14.31 11.58
C SER A 148 3.81 -12.97 11.59
N ALA A 149 5.15 -12.97 11.61
CA ALA A 149 5.93 -11.74 11.65
C ALA A 149 5.62 -10.82 10.45
N ASP A 150 5.17 -9.60 10.75
CA ASP A 150 4.82 -8.59 9.74
C ASP A 150 6.06 -7.80 9.32
N THR A 151 7.03 -8.51 8.75
CA THR A 151 8.27 -7.92 8.21
C THR A 151 8.28 -7.97 6.69
N PRO A 152 8.95 -7.01 6.02
CA PRO A 152 9.10 -7.03 4.55
C PRO A 152 9.80 -8.29 4.02
N LEU A 153 10.63 -8.90 4.85
CA LEU A 153 11.41 -10.11 4.53
C LEU A 153 10.57 -11.39 4.61
N ASN A 154 9.43 -11.37 5.31
CA ASN A 154 8.57 -12.55 5.42
C ASN A 154 7.69 -12.72 4.16
N PRO A 155 7.98 -13.72 3.29
CA PRO A 155 7.19 -13.94 2.07
C PRO A 155 5.77 -14.44 2.35
N VAL A 156 5.53 -15.00 3.52
CA VAL A 156 4.24 -15.56 3.97
C VAL A 156 3.58 -14.76 5.09
N ARG A 157 3.96 -13.51 5.25
CA ARG A 157 3.34 -12.62 6.25
C ARG A 157 1.82 -12.59 6.11
N PRO A 158 1.06 -12.51 7.21
CA PRO A 158 -0.39 -12.40 7.19
C PRO A 158 -0.86 -11.24 6.33
N LEU A 159 -1.97 -11.44 5.63
CA LEU A 159 -2.64 -10.35 4.93
C LEU A 159 -3.29 -9.43 5.99
N PRO A 160 -3.20 -8.11 5.83
CA PRO A 160 -3.86 -7.20 6.75
C PRO A 160 -5.38 -7.42 6.71
N PRO A 161 -6.06 -7.39 7.87
CA PRO A 161 -7.51 -7.49 7.93
C PRO A 161 -8.12 -6.21 7.35
N VAL A 162 -8.56 -6.25 6.10
CA VAL A 162 -9.19 -5.12 5.42
C VAL A 162 -10.66 -5.42 5.23
N GLY A 163 -11.51 -4.48 5.57
CA GLY A 163 -12.93 -4.56 5.26
C GLY A 163 -13.21 -4.28 3.79
N GLY A 164 -14.21 -4.94 3.22
CA GLY A 164 -14.63 -4.75 1.83
C GLY A 164 -13.82 -5.54 0.81
N ASN A 165 -13.77 -5.04 -0.43
CA ASN A 165 -13.03 -5.71 -1.51
C ASN A 165 -11.54 -5.31 -1.45
N PRO A 166 -10.63 -6.26 -1.16
CA PRO A 166 -9.19 -5.98 -1.06
C PRO A 166 -8.59 -5.38 -2.34
N ALA A 167 -9.15 -5.70 -3.51
CA ALA A 167 -8.65 -5.19 -4.79
C ALA A 167 -8.74 -3.67 -4.89
N LEU A 168 -9.72 -3.02 -4.21
CA LEU A 168 -9.84 -1.55 -4.19
C LEU A 168 -8.57 -0.85 -3.72
N HIS A 169 -7.84 -1.45 -2.80
CA HIS A 169 -6.61 -0.88 -2.23
C HIS A 169 -5.37 -1.05 -3.13
N GLY A 170 -5.44 -1.87 -4.16
CA GLY A 170 -4.30 -2.19 -5.02
C GLY A 170 -4.45 -1.79 -6.49
N ILE A 171 -5.61 -1.27 -6.91
CA ILE A 171 -5.90 -0.97 -8.33
C ILE A 171 -5.12 0.21 -8.89
N GLU A 172 -4.63 1.13 -8.04
CA GLU A 172 -3.73 2.20 -8.48
C GLU A 172 -2.34 2.01 -7.85
N PRO A 173 -1.32 1.68 -8.64
CA PRO A 173 0.03 1.49 -8.13
C PRO A 173 0.75 2.79 -7.78
N ASP A 174 0.31 3.92 -8.34
CA ASP A 174 0.97 5.22 -8.24
C ASP A 174 0.11 6.20 -7.41
N GLU A 175 -0.15 5.85 -6.14
CA GLU A 175 -0.85 6.72 -5.21
C GLU A 175 -0.03 7.98 -4.91
N LYS A 176 -0.74 9.11 -4.79
CA LYS A 176 -0.20 10.44 -4.46
C LYS A 176 -0.77 10.96 -3.15
N ASP A 177 -0.16 11.99 -2.61
CA ASP A 177 -0.70 12.67 -1.45
C ASP A 177 -2.04 13.34 -1.79
N VAL A 178 -3.06 13.02 -1.00
CA VAL A 178 -4.41 13.59 -1.14
C VAL A 178 -4.59 14.67 -0.09
N THR A 179 -4.99 15.83 -0.54
CA THR A 179 -5.23 16.99 0.33
C THR A 179 -6.59 17.60 0.03
N LEU A 180 -7.23 18.14 1.06
CA LEU A 180 -8.45 18.93 1.00
C LEU A 180 -8.12 20.40 1.26
N ALA A 181 -8.72 21.34 0.54
CA ALA A 181 -8.58 22.75 0.87
C ALA A 181 -9.28 23.03 2.21
N LEU A 182 -8.65 23.79 3.11
CA LEU A 182 -9.24 24.08 4.42
C LEU A 182 -10.56 24.85 4.33
N GLY A 183 -10.73 25.69 3.29
CA GLY A 183 -11.99 26.37 3.02
C GLY A 183 -13.16 25.43 2.71
N GLU A 184 -12.89 24.24 2.16
CA GLU A 184 -13.92 23.22 1.89
C GLU A 184 -14.38 22.52 3.19
N ARG A 185 -13.62 22.65 4.28
CA ARG A 185 -13.93 22.06 5.57
C ARG A 185 -14.99 22.83 6.37
N VAL A 186 -15.34 24.03 5.96
CA VAL A 186 -16.41 24.84 6.58
C VAL A 186 -17.76 24.12 6.51
N GLY A 187 -17.97 23.27 5.50
CA GLY A 187 -19.05 22.31 5.46
C GLY A 187 -18.78 21.09 6.36
N HIS A 188 -19.86 20.42 6.76
CA HIS A 188 -19.74 19.20 7.55
C HIS A 188 -19.11 18.06 6.73
N THR A 189 -18.20 17.32 7.35
CA THR A 189 -17.60 16.14 6.75
C THR A 189 -18.12 14.88 7.43
N VAL A 190 -18.68 13.96 6.66
CA VAL A 190 -19.15 12.68 7.18
C VAL A 190 -18.27 11.54 6.63
N VAL A 191 -17.81 10.67 7.52
CA VAL A 191 -16.97 9.53 7.17
C VAL A 191 -17.71 8.23 7.43
N TYR A 192 -18.09 7.56 6.36
CA TYR A 192 -18.75 6.26 6.42
C TYR A 192 -17.74 5.12 6.25
N GLY A 193 -17.97 4.03 6.94
CA GLY A 193 -17.17 2.82 6.79
C GLY A 193 -17.54 1.77 7.83
N THR A 194 -17.30 0.51 7.49
CA THR A 194 -17.43 -0.64 8.39
C THR A 194 -16.34 -0.62 9.48
N THR A 195 -16.34 -1.58 10.37
CA THR A 195 -15.26 -1.75 11.35
C THR A 195 -13.92 -2.07 10.65
N ARG A 196 -12.80 -1.61 11.24
CA ARG A 196 -11.42 -1.87 10.78
C ARG A 196 -11.04 -1.28 9.40
N VAL A 197 -11.80 -0.33 8.88
CA VAL A 197 -11.45 0.37 7.62
C VAL A 197 -10.63 1.64 7.82
N GLY A 198 -10.21 1.94 9.05
CA GLY A 198 -9.31 3.06 9.33
C GLY A 198 -9.98 4.39 9.67
N LYS A 199 -11.28 4.44 10.01
CA LYS A 199 -11.97 5.70 10.41
C LYS A 199 -11.25 6.42 11.55
N THR A 200 -10.91 5.71 12.63
CA THR A 200 -10.18 6.28 13.77
C THR A 200 -8.80 6.81 13.35
N ARG A 201 -8.09 6.11 12.46
CA ARG A 201 -6.79 6.56 11.94
C ARG A 201 -6.91 7.86 11.12
N LEU A 202 -7.99 8.00 10.36
CA LEU A 202 -8.27 9.26 9.69
C LEU A 202 -8.55 10.37 10.71
N ALA A 203 -9.38 10.11 11.74
CA ALA A 203 -9.64 11.07 12.80
C ALA A 203 -8.36 11.50 13.52
N GLU A 204 -7.48 10.57 13.91
CA GLU A 204 -6.18 10.87 14.49
C GLU A 204 -5.33 11.78 13.59
N LEU A 205 -5.34 11.52 12.28
CA LEU A 205 -4.59 12.30 11.30
C LEU A 205 -5.10 13.75 11.21
N LEU A 206 -6.43 13.93 11.22
CA LEU A 206 -7.07 15.24 11.16
C LEU A 206 -6.81 16.04 12.44
N VAL A 207 -7.08 15.43 13.59
CA VAL A 207 -6.89 16.06 14.92
C VAL A 207 -5.41 16.45 15.13
N THR A 208 -4.46 15.60 14.74
CA THR A 208 -3.03 15.92 14.82
C THR A 208 -2.69 17.20 14.06
N GLN A 209 -3.21 17.38 12.87
CA GLN A 209 -2.96 18.57 12.06
C GLN A 209 -3.61 19.83 12.66
N ASP A 210 -4.83 19.69 13.20
CA ASP A 210 -5.55 20.80 13.85
C ASP A 210 -4.82 21.28 15.10
N ILE A 211 -4.40 20.37 15.97
CA ILE A 211 -3.64 20.71 17.18
C ILE A 211 -2.35 21.42 16.82
N ARG A 212 -1.61 20.94 15.82
CA ARG A 212 -0.33 21.52 15.39
C ARG A 212 -0.47 22.88 14.72
N ARG A 213 -1.63 23.17 14.10
CA ARG A 213 -1.92 24.51 13.57
C ARG A 213 -2.34 25.51 14.62
N GLY A 214 -2.62 25.06 15.83
CA GLY A 214 -3.11 25.92 16.90
C GLY A 214 -4.62 26.06 16.94
N GLU A 215 -5.37 25.29 16.13
CA GLU A 215 -6.83 25.33 16.10
C GLU A 215 -7.46 24.79 17.37
N VAL A 216 -8.66 25.27 17.69
CA VAL A 216 -9.47 24.68 18.74
C VAL A 216 -10.05 23.38 18.22
N THR A 217 -9.74 22.29 18.91
CA THR A 217 -10.15 20.95 18.51
C THR A 217 -10.98 20.31 19.63
N ILE A 218 -12.22 19.95 19.33
CA ILE A 218 -13.11 19.26 20.25
C ILE A 218 -13.34 17.85 19.71
N VAL A 219 -13.05 16.84 20.53
CA VAL A 219 -13.20 15.43 20.16
C VAL A 219 -14.24 14.78 21.06
N PHE A 220 -15.34 14.33 20.48
CA PHE A 220 -16.32 13.50 21.15
C PHE A 220 -16.11 12.05 20.74
N ASP A 221 -15.71 11.22 21.68
CA ASP A 221 -15.54 9.79 21.47
C ASP A 221 -16.43 8.97 22.40
N PRO A 222 -17.66 8.64 21.97
CA PRO A 222 -18.58 7.86 22.79
C PRO A 222 -18.12 6.41 22.99
N LYS A 223 -17.15 5.94 22.20
CA LYS A 223 -16.61 4.60 22.28
C LYS A 223 -15.47 4.47 23.29
N GLY A 224 -14.81 5.58 23.62
CA GLY A 224 -13.67 5.60 24.54
C GLY A 224 -12.42 4.94 23.98
N ASP A 225 -12.03 5.29 22.73
CA ASP A 225 -10.82 4.75 22.08
C ASP A 225 -9.57 5.32 22.77
N ALA A 226 -8.92 4.49 23.58
CA ALA A 226 -7.71 4.86 24.32
C ALA A 226 -6.56 5.32 23.40
N ASP A 227 -6.46 4.81 22.20
CA ASP A 227 -5.40 5.19 21.25
C ASP A 227 -5.64 6.60 20.70
N LEU A 228 -6.89 6.95 20.40
CA LEU A 228 -7.27 8.31 20.00
C LEU A 228 -6.99 9.32 21.12
N MET A 229 -7.38 9.01 22.35
CA MET A 229 -7.10 9.87 23.51
C MET A 229 -5.60 10.07 23.72
N LYS A 230 -4.81 8.99 23.72
CA LYS A 230 -3.34 9.07 23.82
C LYS A 230 -2.73 9.90 22.69
N ARG A 231 -3.28 9.82 21.49
CA ARG A 231 -2.83 10.62 20.36
C ARG A 231 -3.07 12.09 20.59
N VAL A 232 -4.27 12.48 20.99
CA VAL A 232 -4.64 13.88 21.30
C VAL A 232 -3.72 14.43 22.39
N TRP A 233 -3.55 13.69 23.48
CA TRP A 233 -2.67 14.05 24.59
C TRP A 233 -1.22 14.27 24.13
N ALA A 234 -0.66 13.31 23.43
CA ALA A 234 0.73 13.38 22.98
C ALA A 234 0.97 14.54 21.99
N GLU A 235 0.03 14.80 21.09
CA GLU A 235 0.18 15.88 20.12
C GLU A 235 -0.03 17.25 20.75
N ALA A 236 -0.92 17.40 21.73
CA ALA A 236 -1.09 18.63 22.48
C ALA A 236 0.21 19.00 23.23
N HIS A 237 0.84 18.03 23.90
CA HIS A 237 2.13 18.25 24.58
C HIS A 237 3.28 18.57 23.60
N ARG A 238 3.35 17.88 22.46
CA ARG A 238 4.34 18.17 21.40
C ARG A 238 4.18 19.57 20.79
N ALA A 239 2.94 20.04 20.71
CA ALA A 239 2.64 21.38 20.22
C ALA A 239 2.81 22.48 21.28
N GLY A 240 3.29 22.15 22.50
CA GLY A 240 3.41 23.09 23.62
C GLY A 240 2.07 23.59 24.15
N ARG A 241 0.98 22.81 23.98
CA ARG A 241 -0.40 23.17 24.36
C ARG A 241 -0.97 22.24 25.42
N GLY A 242 -0.11 21.58 26.20
CA GLY A 242 -0.56 20.67 27.25
C GLY A 242 -1.37 21.34 28.35
N ASP A 243 -1.09 22.61 28.62
CA ASP A 243 -1.84 23.48 29.55
C ASP A 243 -3.25 23.86 29.07
N LYS A 244 -3.51 23.70 27.77
CA LYS A 244 -4.79 23.98 27.12
C LYS A 244 -5.56 22.70 26.75
N LEU A 245 -5.12 21.58 27.26
CA LEU A 245 -5.78 20.28 27.03
C LEU A 245 -6.74 20.01 28.19
N TYR A 246 -8.02 19.92 27.88
CA TYR A 246 -9.06 19.56 28.81
C TYR A 246 -9.61 18.18 28.45
N ILE A 247 -9.57 17.25 29.38
CA ILE A 247 -10.12 15.91 29.21
C ILE A 247 -11.36 15.80 30.09
N PHE A 248 -12.45 15.32 29.52
CA PHE A 248 -13.66 14.97 30.25
C PHE A 248 -13.98 13.51 30.00
N HIS A 249 -13.88 12.68 31.04
CA HIS A 249 -14.06 11.24 30.95
C HIS A 249 -15.05 10.76 32.01
N LEU A 250 -16.23 10.29 31.60
CA LEU A 250 -17.30 9.89 32.51
C LEU A 250 -16.93 8.74 33.44
N GLY A 251 -16.12 7.78 32.94
CA GLY A 251 -15.66 6.61 33.72
C GLY A 251 -14.44 6.87 34.61
N TRP A 252 -13.80 8.04 34.48
CA TRP A 252 -12.56 8.39 35.20
C TRP A 252 -12.61 9.86 35.63
N PRO A 253 -13.44 10.17 36.61
CA PRO A 253 -13.64 11.56 37.03
C PRO A 253 -12.36 12.19 37.59
N GLU A 254 -11.39 11.40 38.05
CA GLU A 254 -10.12 11.90 38.62
C GLU A 254 -9.24 12.59 37.59
N ILE A 255 -9.31 12.16 36.31
CA ILE A 255 -8.54 12.73 35.20
C ILE A 255 -9.32 13.80 34.44
N SER A 256 -10.59 13.98 34.76
CA SER A 256 -11.43 14.98 34.12
C SER A 256 -11.11 16.39 34.59
N ALA A 257 -11.03 17.31 33.63
CA ALA A 257 -10.92 18.73 33.95
C ALA A 257 -12.16 19.21 34.73
N ARG A 258 -11.97 20.02 35.76
CA ARG A 258 -13.00 20.61 36.56
C ARG A 258 -13.29 22.03 36.09
#